data_1bf1c3975225a7f3644a73e0cb9660b1
#
_entry.id   1bf1c3975225a7f3644a73e0cb9660b1
#
_cell.length_a   1.000
_cell.length_b   1.000
_cell.length_c   1.000
_cell.angle_alpha   90.00
_cell.angle_beta   90.00
_cell.angle_gamma   90.00
#
_symmetry.space_group_name_H-M   'P 1'
#
loop_
_entity.id
_entity.type
_entity.pdbx_description
1 polymer ?
#
loop_
_entity_poly.entity_id
_entity_poly.type
_entity_poly.pdbx_seq_one_letter_code
_entity_poly.pdbx_strand_id
1 'polypeptide(L)'
;MTRLIRLALVLVLVVAVAAPAAAQAPQKVVFALNWFAVGDHAAYWVALEKGYYKEKGLDVELQNSKGSGDSIAKVDTGRADIGLADASVVVPRVAQGAKIKVVGAVFDNTPLNIWTRKDTGISKPKDLEGKTLAAPPGDSQRQLFPAFAKINGVDESKVRWVNIEPAAKFVALSEKRADAVPDYTTGQPFWEKAVGKDNLVMMPWHRFGFDTYSMSIFASEKTMNERPKVLRDFLEASYRGWRDVMENPRAALEIFKKRVPEIDLALIEPNMMLGLDLMRTDRFAQNGIGWMDRSKMCRTVELINTYMDVPRKVGCDEVFTNSFLTKIEPPKSMK
;
A
#
# COMPACT_ATOMS: atom_id res chain seq x y z
N MET A 1 9.29 -91.36 22.14
CA MET A 1 9.80 -90.25 22.98
C MET A 1 9.86 -89.04 22.12
N THR A 2 8.81 -88.23 22.14
CA THR A 2 8.59 -87.03 21.29
C THR A 2 8.72 -85.76 22.14
N ARG A 3 9.73 -84.96 21.88
CA ARG A 3 9.92 -83.65 22.52
C ARG A 3 9.14 -82.57 21.73
N LEU A 4 8.12 -82.01 22.34
CA LEU A 4 7.41 -80.83 21.85
C LEU A 4 8.22 -79.56 22.18
N ILE A 5 8.68 -78.85 21.15
CA ILE A 5 9.29 -77.54 21.26
C ILE A 5 8.19 -76.52 21.16
N ARG A 6 7.89 -75.83 22.26
CA ARG A 6 6.95 -74.68 22.27
C ARG A 6 7.70 -73.42 21.79
N LEU A 7 7.32 -72.93 20.60
CA LEU A 7 7.78 -71.66 20.09
C LEU A 7 6.88 -70.54 20.71
N ALA A 8 7.46 -69.75 21.62
CA ALA A 8 6.80 -68.54 22.14
C ALA A 8 7.05 -67.39 21.18
N LEU A 9 5.97 -66.97 20.48
CA LEU A 9 5.99 -65.76 19.62
C LEU A 9 5.84 -64.55 20.53
N VAL A 10 6.92 -63.76 20.73
CA VAL A 10 6.87 -62.46 21.43
C VAL A 10 6.48 -61.42 20.42
N LEU A 11 5.23 -60.97 20.50
CA LEU A 11 4.69 -59.86 19.70
C LEU A 11 5.17 -58.53 20.35
N VAL A 12 6.21 -57.90 19.81
CA VAL A 12 6.65 -56.59 20.25
C VAL A 12 5.73 -55.54 19.62
N LEU A 13 4.81 -55.01 20.43
CA LEU A 13 3.94 -53.91 20.05
C LEU A 13 4.74 -52.60 20.07
N VAL A 14 5.23 -52.14 18.92
CA VAL A 14 5.87 -50.82 18.77
C VAL A 14 4.75 -49.75 18.84
N VAL A 15 4.52 -49.16 20.01
CA VAL A 15 3.69 -47.99 20.17
C VAL A 15 4.50 -46.81 19.63
N ALA A 16 4.19 -46.38 18.39
CA ALA A 16 4.70 -45.14 17.84
C ALA A 16 4.07 -43.97 18.63
N VAL A 17 4.78 -43.44 19.63
CA VAL A 17 4.41 -42.19 20.29
C VAL A 17 4.61 -41.09 19.28
N ALA A 18 3.51 -40.65 18.65
CA ALA A 18 3.50 -39.41 17.84
C ALA A 18 3.87 -38.25 18.78
N ALA A 19 5.13 -37.85 18.74
CA ALA A 19 5.56 -36.62 19.43
C ALA A 19 4.64 -35.46 18.93
N PRO A 20 4.03 -34.67 19.84
CA PRO A 20 3.27 -33.50 19.41
C PRO A 20 4.23 -32.63 18.59
N ALA A 21 3.87 -32.35 17.33
CA ALA A 21 4.60 -31.39 16.52
C ALA A 21 4.67 -30.10 17.33
N ALA A 22 5.85 -29.74 17.81
CA ALA A 22 6.06 -28.51 18.53
C ALA A 22 5.55 -27.38 17.62
N ALA A 23 4.49 -26.69 18.04
CA ALA A 23 3.95 -25.58 17.28
C ALA A 23 5.10 -24.57 17.10
N GLN A 24 5.52 -24.40 15.85
CA GLN A 24 6.58 -23.46 15.52
C GLN A 24 6.16 -22.07 15.98
N ALA A 25 7.03 -21.36 16.71
CA ALA A 25 6.73 -19.99 17.16
C ALA A 25 6.32 -19.10 15.97
N PRO A 26 5.33 -18.23 16.12
CA PRO A 26 4.89 -17.36 15.05
C PRO A 26 6.05 -16.55 14.47
N GLN A 27 6.11 -16.44 13.15
CA GLN A 27 7.14 -15.66 12.47
C GLN A 27 6.79 -14.18 12.52
N LYS A 28 7.65 -13.37 13.15
CA LYS A 28 7.47 -11.92 13.20
C LYS A 28 7.62 -11.32 11.80
N VAL A 29 6.67 -10.43 11.46
CA VAL A 29 6.65 -9.64 10.22
C VAL A 29 6.36 -8.19 10.58
N VAL A 30 7.26 -7.29 10.27
CA VAL A 30 7.04 -5.84 10.41
C VAL A 30 6.59 -5.30 9.05
N PHE A 31 5.38 -4.74 9.02
CA PHE A 31 4.80 -4.13 7.83
C PHE A 31 4.72 -2.61 7.96
N ALA A 32 5.50 -1.88 7.17
CA ALA A 32 5.52 -0.43 7.12
C ALA A 32 4.39 0.09 6.20
N LEU A 33 3.37 0.71 6.77
CA LEU A 33 2.34 1.44 6.02
C LEU A 33 2.98 2.67 5.35
N ASN A 34 2.35 3.20 4.29
CA ASN A 34 2.82 4.42 3.64
C ASN A 34 2.38 5.71 4.33
N TRP A 35 1.45 5.62 5.30
CA TRP A 35 0.88 6.77 6.01
C TRP A 35 0.46 6.38 7.43
N PHE A 36 -0.15 7.32 8.18
CA PHE A 36 -0.88 6.97 9.41
C PHE A 36 -2.19 6.23 9.08
N ALA A 37 -2.78 5.62 10.10
CA ALA A 37 -3.96 4.78 9.94
C ALA A 37 -5.17 5.57 9.45
N VAL A 38 -5.64 5.26 8.23
CA VAL A 38 -6.86 5.77 7.59
C VAL A 38 -7.60 4.61 6.93
N GLY A 39 -8.79 4.84 6.37
CA GLY A 39 -9.63 3.82 5.75
C GLY A 39 -8.93 3.01 4.65
N ASP A 40 -8.00 3.64 3.94
CA ASP A 40 -7.15 3.00 2.91
C ASP A 40 -6.27 1.85 3.46
N HIS A 41 -6.20 1.69 4.78
CA HIS A 41 -5.42 0.64 5.44
C HIS A 41 -6.29 -0.34 6.24
N ALA A 42 -7.61 -0.13 6.35
CA ALA A 42 -8.50 -0.88 7.24
C ALA A 42 -8.36 -2.41 7.12
N ALA A 43 -8.11 -2.92 5.91
CA ALA A 43 -7.98 -4.36 5.63
C ALA A 43 -6.90 -5.07 6.46
N TYR A 44 -5.81 -4.38 6.79
CA TYR A 44 -4.72 -4.98 7.56
C TYR A 44 -5.10 -5.19 9.02
N TRP A 45 -5.89 -4.28 9.61
CA TRP A 45 -6.47 -4.47 10.94
C TRP A 45 -7.57 -5.53 10.93
N VAL A 46 -8.36 -5.62 9.85
CA VAL A 46 -9.34 -6.70 9.66
C VAL A 46 -8.64 -8.05 9.63
N ALA A 47 -7.55 -8.17 8.87
CA ALA A 47 -6.77 -9.41 8.79
C ALA A 47 -6.15 -9.79 10.15
N LEU A 48 -5.69 -8.81 10.94
CA LEU A 48 -5.20 -9.03 12.32
C LEU A 48 -6.32 -9.51 13.24
N GLU A 49 -7.46 -8.80 13.29
CA GLU A 49 -8.56 -9.12 14.21
C GLU A 49 -9.21 -10.46 13.90
N LYS A 50 -9.39 -10.78 12.60
CA LYS A 50 -9.94 -12.06 12.17
C LYS A 50 -8.93 -13.20 12.25
N GLY A 51 -7.70 -12.93 12.63
CA GLY A 51 -6.67 -13.95 12.83
C GLY A 51 -6.07 -14.51 11.54
N TYR A 52 -6.26 -13.89 10.37
CA TYR A 52 -5.75 -14.42 9.09
C TYR A 52 -4.24 -14.54 9.03
N TYR A 53 -3.51 -13.60 9.64
CA TYR A 53 -2.07 -13.73 9.80
C TYR A 53 -1.69 -14.87 10.76
N LYS A 54 -2.41 -14.98 11.89
CA LYS A 54 -2.16 -16.03 12.88
C LYS A 54 -2.42 -17.44 12.32
N GLU A 55 -3.45 -17.62 11.50
CA GLU A 55 -3.73 -18.88 10.78
C GLU A 55 -2.54 -19.34 9.92
N LYS A 56 -1.74 -18.38 9.42
CA LYS A 56 -0.53 -18.61 8.63
C LYS A 56 0.73 -18.71 9.49
N GLY A 57 0.61 -18.66 10.82
CA GLY A 57 1.75 -18.67 11.73
C GLY A 57 2.56 -17.36 11.71
N LEU A 58 1.93 -16.23 11.36
CA LEU A 58 2.55 -14.90 11.33
C LEU A 58 2.12 -14.06 12.53
N ASP A 59 3.09 -13.34 13.11
CA ASP A 59 2.89 -12.26 14.08
C ASP A 59 3.21 -10.93 13.38
N VAL A 60 2.17 -10.20 12.97
CA VAL A 60 2.30 -8.99 12.13
C VAL A 60 2.20 -7.75 12.97
N GLU A 61 3.24 -6.92 12.91
CA GLU A 61 3.30 -5.57 13.47
C GLU A 61 3.09 -4.53 12.35
N LEU A 62 2.09 -3.64 12.51
CA LEU A 62 1.81 -2.55 11.58
C LEU A 62 2.50 -1.27 12.08
N GLN A 63 3.32 -0.65 11.22
CA GLN A 63 4.02 0.60 11.54
C GLN A 63 3.61 1.72 10.59
N ASN A 64 3.25 2.88 11.14
CA ASN A 64 2.97 4.09 10.35
C ASN A 64 4.24 4.64 9.71
N SER A 65 4.09 5.35 8.58
CA SER A 65 5.16 6.11 7.92
C SER A 65 4.70 7.52 7.54
N LYS A 66 5.63 8.34 7.08
CA LYS A 66 5.40 9.72 6.64
C LYS A 66 5.40 9.87 5.12
N GLY A 67 4.92 8.85 4.42
CA GLY A 67 4.87 8.75 2.95
C GLY A 67 5.57 7.49 2.44
N SER A 68 5.39 7.20 1.14
CA SER A 68 6.01 6.04 0.47
C SER A 68 7.53 6.01 0.61
N GLY A 69 8.18 7.18 0.56
CA GLY A 69 9.64 7.26 0.72
C GLY A 69 10.13 6.81 2.10
N ASP A 70 9.38 7.11 3.18
CA ASP A 70 9.71 6.65 4.54
C ASP A 70 9.47 5.15 4.70
N SER A 71 8.35 4.63 4.16
CA SER A 71 8.08 3.18 4.12
C SER A 71 9.20 2.42 3.38
N ILE A 72 9.60 2.91 2.21
CA ILE A 72 10.69 2.31 1.44
C ILE A 72 12.01 2.33 2.24
N ALA A 73 12.34 3.45 2.89
CA ALA A 73 13.55 3.55 3.70
C ALA A 73 13.56 2.57 4.89
N LYS A 74 12.39 2.27 5.49
CA LYS A 74 12.28 1.27 6.56
C LYS A 74 12.57 -0.14 6.05
N VAL A 75 12.08 -0.51 4.87
CA VAL A 75 12.33 -1.83 4.27
C VAL A 75 13.77 -1.94 3.79
N ASP A 76 14.29 -0.92 3.12
CA ASP A 76 15.66 -0.91 2.58
C ASP A 76 16.72 -1.02 3.68
N THR A 77 16.46 -0.43 4.85
CA THR A 77 17.33 -0.50 6.03
C THR A 77 17.07 -1.72 6.94
N GLY A 78 16.13 -2.61 6.58
CA GLY A 78 15.76 -3.80 7.35
C GLY A 78 14.98 -3.51 8.64
N ARG A 79 14.46 -2.28 8.83
CA ARG A 79 13.57 -1.94 9.95
C ARG A 79 12.14 -2.47 9.76
N ALA A 80 11.78 -2.78 8.52
CA ALA A 80 10.55 -3.48 8.18
C ALA A 80 10.85 -4.58 7.16
N ASP A 81 10.05 -5.65 7.14
CA ASP A 81 10.19 -6.79 6.21
C ASP A 81 9.48 -6.51 4.89
N ILE A 82 8.31 -5.88 4.97
CA ILE A 82 7.39 -5.60 3.87
C ILE A 82 6.92 -4.15 4.03
N GLY A 83 6.62 -3.49 2.94
CA GLY A 83 6.16 -2.09 2.98
C GLY A 83 4.98 -1.84 2.04
N LEU A 84 4.31 -0.72 2.27
CA LEU A 84 3.29 -0.15 1.42
C LEU A 84 3.81 1.14 0.82
N ALA A 85 3.74 1.28 -0.50
CA ALA A 85 4.20 2.47 -1.21
C ALA A 85 3.49 2.60 -2.57
N ASP A 86 3.52 3.80 -3.14
CA ASP A 86 3.18 3.97 -4.55
C ASP A 86 4.21 3.24 -5.42
N ALA A 87 3.75 2.39 -6.34
CA ALA A 87 4.64 1.66 -7.26
C ALA A 87 5.52 2.63 -8.07
N SER A 88 4.96 3.79 -8.44
CA SER A 88 5.71 4.85 -9.13
C SER A 88 6.86 5.43 -8.31
N VAL A 89 6.78 5.41 -6.96
CA VAL A 89 7.90 5.80 -6.08
C VAL A 89 8.93 4.68 -5.93
N VAL A 90 8.51 3.41 -6.07
CA VAL A 90 9.44 2.27 -6.06
C VAL A 90 10.39 2.32 -7.26
N VAL A 91 9.92 2.72 -8.44
CA VAL A 91 10.71 2.77 -9.68
C VAL A 91 12.02 3.54 -9.52
N PRO A 92 12.04 4.83 -9.09
CA PRO A 92 13.29 5.58 -8.95
C PRO A 92 14.19 5.00 -7.85
N ARG A 93 13.65 4.33 -6.84
CA ARG A 93 14.46 3.66 -5.80
C ARG A 93 15.20 2.45 -6.35
N VAL A 94 14.52 1.64 -7.18
CA VAL A 94 15.18 0.53 -7.91
C VAL A 94 16.25 1.08 -8.88
N ALA A 95 15.99 2.18 -9.56
CA ALA A 95 16.98 2.85 -10.39
C ALA A 95 18.23 3.34 -9.60
N GLN A 96 18.04 3.71 -8.33
CA GLN A 96 19.11 4.09 -7.39
C GLN A 96 19.82 2.89 -6.76
N GLY A 97 19.39 1.66 -7.07
CA GLY A 97 20.01 0.43 -6.58
C GLY A 97 19.32 -0.25 -5.41
N ALA A 98 18.16 0.26 -4.94
CA ALA A 98 17.39 -0.42 -3.90
C ALA A 98 16.96 -1.82 -4.35
N LYS A 99 17.15 -2.81 -3.47
CA LYS A 99 16.85 -4.23 -3.71
C LYS A 99 15.44 -4.57 -3.26
N ILE A 100 14.44 -3.97 -3.93
CA ILE A 100 13.02 -4.10 -3.61
C ILE A 100 12.20 -4.33 -4.88
N LYS A 101 11.04 -5.00 -4.75
CA LYS A 101 10.04 -5.13 -5.82
C LYS A 101 8.62 -4.96 -5.28
N VAL A 102 7.77 -4.43 -6.12
CA VAL A 102 6.32 -4.46 -5.92
C VAL A 102 5.84 -5.90 -6.09
N VAL A 103 5.08 -6.40 -5.11
CA VAL A 103 4.63 -7.80 -5.05
C VAL A 103 3.11 -7.95 -5.05
N GLY A 104 2.37 -6.83 -5.07
CA GLY A 104 0.92 -6.82 -5.22
C GLY A 104 0.34 -5.41 -5.17
N ALA A 105 -0.63 -5.12 -6.03
CA ALA A 105 -1.32 -3.83 -6.00
C ALA A 105 -2.37 -3.78 -4.88
N VAL A 106 -2.59 -2.59 -4.32
CA VAL A 106 -3.75 -2.30 -3.47
C VAL A 106 -4.76 -1.49 -4.25
N PHE A 107 -4.35 -0.35 -4.80
CA PHE A 107 -5.19 0.42 -5.71
C PHE A 107 -4.79 0.14 -7.16
N ASP A 108 -5.77 -0.36 -7.94
CA ASP A 108 -5.57 -0.56 -9.37
C ASP A 108 -5.62 0.75 -10.16
N ASN A 109 -6.39 1.74 -9.69
CA ASN A 109 -6.40 3.10 -10.21
C ASN A 109 -5.62 4.05 -9.30
N THR A 110 -5.07 5.12 -9.89
CA THR A 110 -4.25 6.07 -9.14
C THR A 110 -5.10 7.09 -8.36
N PRO A 111 -4.85 7.27 -7.06
CA PRO A 111 -5.46 8.32 -6.25
C PRO A 111 -4.62 9.62 -6.22
N LEU A 112 -3.49 9.69 -6.90
CA LEU A 112 -2.59 10.83 -6.82
C LEU A 112 -3.29 12.12 -7.20
N ASN A 113 -3.17 13.15 -6.35
CA ASN A 113 -3.92 14.39 -6.46
C ASN A 113 -3.21 15.56 -5.76
N ILE A 114 -3.59 16.77 -6.09
CA ILE A 114 -3.27 18.00 -5.35
C ILE A 114 -4.58 18.63 -4.92
N TRP A 115 -4.66 18.98 -3.64
CA TRP A 115 -5.76 19.75 -3.04
C TRP A 115 -5.37 21.20 -2.93
N THR A 116 -6.29 22.11 -3.28
CA THR A 116 -6.13 23.54 -3.15
C THR A 116 -7.46 24.22 -2.83
N ARG A 117 -7.41 25.52 -2.54
CA ARG A 117 -8.62 26.33 -2.32
C ARG A 117 -8.95 27.14 -3.58
N LYS A 118 -10.23 27.47 -3.76
CA LYS A 118 -10.67 28.33 -4.88
C LYS A 118 -9.98 29.68 -4.91
N ASP A 119 -9.72 30.28 -3.75
CA ASP A 119 -9.08 31.60 -3.63
C ASP A 119 -7.63 31.65 -4.08
N THR A 120 -6.95 30.51 -4.27
CA THR A 120 -5.60 30.45 -4.79
C THR A 120 -5.49 30.66 -6.29
N GLY A 121 -6.61 30.51 -7.01
CA GLY A 121 -6.65 30.56 -8.48
C GLY A 121 -6.02 29.35 -9.18
N ILE A 122 -5.63 28.31 -8.44
CA ILE A 122 -5.04 27.09 -9.00
C ILE A 122 -6.17 26.22 -9.57
N SER A 123 -6.14 25.96 -10.89
CA SER A 123 -7.11 25.13 -11.62
C SER A 123 -6.45 24.09 -12.53
N LYS A 124 -5.18 24.27 -12.88
CA LYS A 124 -4.39 23.39 -13.75
C LYS A 124 -2.94 23.34 -13.26
N PRO A 125 -2.14 22.35 -13.67
CA PRO A 125 -0.76 22.18 -13.19
C PRO A 125 0.12 23.43 -13.36
N LYS A 126 -0.01 24.17 -14.45
CA LYS A 126 0.79 25.38 -14.70
C LYS A 126 0.57 26.48 -13.66
N ASP A 127 -0.59 26.52 -13.03
CA ASP A 127 -0.92 27.53 -12.01
C ASP A 127 -0.16 27.28 -10.69
N LEU A 128 0.57 26.17 -10.56
CA LEU A 128 1.42 25.86 -9.41
C LEU A 128 2.72 26.69 -9.38
N GLU A 129 3.12 27.30 -10.52
CA GLU A 129 4.28 28.18 -10.55
C GLU A 129 4.07 29.41 -9.67
N GLY A 130 5.07 29.73 -8.86
CA GLY A 130 5.01 30.81 -7.87
C GLY A 130 4.25 30.45 -6.58
N LYS A 131 3.67 29.25 -6.50
CA LYS A 131 2.87 28.80 -5.33
C LYS A 131 3.70 28.06 -4.30
N THR A 132 3.16 28.00 -3.09
CA THR A 132 3.71 27.24 -1.97
C THR A 132 2.94 25.94 -1.81
N LEU A 133 3.65 24.83 -1.90
CA LEU A 133 3.14 23.50 -1.60
C LEU A 133 3.74 22.99 -0.29
N ALA A 134 2.95 22.28 0.52
CA ALA A 134 3.39 21.76 1.80
C ALA A 134 3.19 20.24 1.90
N ALA A 135 4.25 19.50 2.19
CA ALA A 135 4.23 18.06 2.39
C ALA A 135 5.49 17.57 3.12
N PRO A 136 5.45 16.38 3.75
CA PRO A 136 6.66 15.71 4.22
C PRO A 136 7.63 15.42 3.06
N PRO A 137 8.93 15.36 3.28
CA PRO A 137 9.89 14.98 2.23
C PRO A 137 9.67 13.57 1.66
N GLY A 138 9.11 12.64 2.46
CA GLY A 138 8.78 11.26 2.06
C GLY A 138 7.43 11.10 1.34
N ASP A 139 6.66 12.17 1.19
CA ASP A 139 5.36 12.15 0.50
C ASP A 139 5.49 11.71 -0.96
N SER A 140 4.60 10.83 -1.41
CA SER A 140 4.67 10.24 -2.74
C SER A 140 4.59 11.27 -3.85
N GLN A 141 3.59 12.16 -3.80
CA GLN A 141 3.37 13.14 -4.82
C GLN A 141 4.51 14.18 -4.83
N ARG A 142 5.06 14.52 -3.65
CA ARG A 142 6.23 15.40 -3.59
C ARG A 142 7.45 14.77 -4.27
N GLN A 143 7.69 13.47 -4.06
CA GLN A 143 8.79 12.76 -4.72
C GLN A 143 8.59 12.59 -6.22
N LEU A 144 7.34 12.46 -6.67
CA LEU A 144 6.96 12.30 -8.07
C LEU A 144 6.69 13.64 -8.77
N PHE A 145 6.68 14.74 -8.03
CA PHE A 145 6.37 16.07 -8.58
C PHE A 145 7.26 16.47 -9.76
N PRO A 146 8.58 16.19 -9.79
CA PRO A 146 9.42 16.49 -10.95
C PRO A 146 8.87 15.88 -12.25
N ALA A 147 8.43 14.61 -12.21
CA ALA A 147 7.83 13.98 -13.39
C ALA A 147 6.48 14.61 -13.76
N PHE A 148 5.60 14.86 -12.78
CA PHE A 148 4.33 15.55 -13.00
C PHE A 148 4.51 16.93 -13.59
N ALA A 149 5.45 17.70 -13.06
CA ALA A 149 5.81 19.04 -13.54
C ALA A 149 6.29 19.00 -15.00
N LYS A 150 7.21 18.08 -15.32
CA LYS A 150 7.77 17.95 -16.67
C LYS A 150 6.72 17.54 -17.70
N ILE A 151 5.80 16.60 -17.36
CA ILE A 151 4.69 16.22 -18.24
C ILE A 151 3.81 17.42 -18.58
N ASN A 152 3.61 18.32 -17.60
CA ASN A 152 2.68 19.45 -17.71
C ASN A 152 3.33 20.79 -18.01
N GLY A 153 4.64 20.80 -18.34
CA GLY A 153 5.38 22.01 -18.64
C GLY A 153 5.48 23.00 -17.47
N VAL A 154 5.38 22.52 -16.23
CA VAL A 154 5.56 23.33 -15.02
C VAL A 154 7.05 23.48 -14.74
N ASP A 155 7.51 24.70 -14.52
CA ASP A 155 8.85 24.97 -14.01
C ASP A 155 8.88 24.73 -12.51
N GLU A 156 9.38 23.54 -12.10
CA GLU A 156 9.41 23.14 -10.70
C GLU A 156 10.26 24.05 -9.81
N SER A 157 11.24 24.75 -10.38
CA SER A 157 12.08 25.70 -9.65
C SER A 157 11.30 26.90 -9.12
N LYS A 158 10.13 27.17 -9.71
CA LYS A 158 9.20 28.22 -9.27
C LYS A 158 8.20 27.73 -8.21
N VAL A 159 8.20 26.45 -7.87
CA VAL A 159 7.31 25.88 -6.84
C VAL A 159 8.06 25.84 -5.51
N ARG A 160 7.51 26.49 -4.52
CA ARG A 160 8.11 26.50 -3.17
C ARG A 160 7.57 25.36 -2.32
N TRP A 161 8.44 24.47 -1.85
CA TRP A 161 8.08 23.39 -0.95
C TRP A 161 8.34 23.75 0.51
N VAL A 162 7.36 23.51 1.38
CA VAL A 162 7.48 23.61 2.83
C VAL A 162 7.42 22.21 3.44
N ASN A 163 8.42 21.92 4.29
CA ASN A 163 8.48 20.64 5.02
C ASN A 163 7.53 20.71 6.22
N ILE A 164 6.60 19.78 6.29
CA ILE A 164 5.64 19.66 7.39
C ILE A 164 5.44 18.19 7.77
N GLU A 165 4.90 17.96 8.97
CA GLU A 165 4.42 16.62 9.35
C GLU A 165 3.11 16.28 8.63
N PRO A 166 2.80 14.99 8.42
CA PRO A 166 1.61 14.54 7.70
C PRO A 166 0.31 15.22 8.14
N ALA A 167 0.01 15.21 9.44
CA ALA A 167 -1.23 15.79 9.97
C ALA A 167 -1.29 17.34 9.83
N ALA A 168 -0.15 18.00 9.71
CA ALA A 168 -0.08 19.46 9.54
C ALA A 168 -0.54 19.93 8.15
N LYS A 169 -0.69 19.03 7.16
CA LYS A 169 -1.21 19.36 5.83
C LYS A 169 -2.58 20.06 5.89
N PHE A 170 -3.49 19.54 6.74
CA PHE A 170 -4.83 20.09 6.88
C PHE A 170 -4.80 21.55 7.36
N VAL A 171 -4.05 21.81 8.40
CA VAL A 171 -3.86 23.17 8.96
C VAL A 171 -3.13 24.07 7.96
N ALA A 172 -2.10 23.59 7.29
CA ALA A 172 -1.36 24.37 6.32
C ALA A 172 -2.24 24.90 5.18
N LEU A 173 -3.18 24.06 4.67
CA LEU A 173 -4.10 24.49 3.63
C LEU A 173 -5.24 25.37 4.17
N SER A 174 -5.88 24.99 5.28
CA SER A 174 -7.04 25.72 5.83
C SER A 174 -6.66 27.11 6.36
N GLU A 175 -5.49 27.26 6.99
CA GLU A 175 -4.97 28.54 7.50
C GLU A 175 -4.17 29.34 6.47
N LYS A 176 -4.21 28.94 5.19
CA LYS A 176 -3.52 29.64 4.08
C LYS A 176 -2.00 29.74 4.23
N ARG A 177 -1.37 28.83 4.99
CA ARG A 177 0.08 28.71 5.13
C ARG A 177 0.72 28.04 3.90
N ALA A 178 -0.10 27.30 3.13
CA ALA A 178 0.24 26.76 1.82
C ALA A 178 -0.90 27.03 0.83
N ASP A 179 -0.56 27.20 -0.44
CA ASP A 179 -1.52 27.39 -1.53
C ASP A 179 -2.13 26.06 -1.96
N ALA A 180 -1.34 24.98 -1.89
CA ALA A 180 -1.77 23.64 -2.23
C ALA A 180 -1.05 22.58 -1.40
N VAL A 181 -1.65 21.40 -1.31
CA VAL A 181 -1.07 20.22 -0.65
C VAL A 181 -1.31 18.99 -1.51
N PRO A 182 -0.31 18.15 -1.75
CA PRO A 182 -0.52 16.86 -2.37
C PRO A 182 -1.15 15.90 -1.37
N ASP A 183 -2.14 15.13 -1.82
CA ASP A 183 -2.73 14.04 -1.06
C ASP A 183 -3.59 13.17 -1.98
N TYR A 184 -3.98 11.98 -1.56
CA TYR A 184 -4.85 11.11 -2.33
C TYR A 184 -6.26 11.70 -2.50
N THR A 185 -6.94 11.33 -3.59
CA THR A 185 -8.35 11.65 -3.80
C THR A 185 -9.23 11.04 -2.70
N THR A 186 -8.83 9.90 -2.12
CA THR A 186 -9.50 9.25 -1.00
C THR A 186 -9.53 10.12 0.26
N GLY A 187 -8.62 11.09 0.36
CA GLY A 187 -8.59 12.08 1.43
C GLY A 187 -9.72 13.11 1.39
N GLN A 188 -10.58 13.12 0.36
CA GLN A 188 -11.62 14.12 0.17
C GLN A 188 -12.45 14.45 1.42
N PRO A 189 -12.94 13.49 2.22
CA PRO A 189 -13.76 13.81 3.40
C PRO A 189 -13.01 14.67 4.45
N PHE A 190 -11.72 14.41 4.63
CA PHE A 190 -10.88 15.18 5.54
C PHE A 190 -10.64 16.60 5.03
N TRP A 191 -10.45 16.75 3.71
CA TRP A 191 -10.23 18.03 3.07
C TRP A 191 -11.49 18.88 3.04
N GLU A 192 -12.66 18.26 2.80
CA GLU A 192 -13.96 18.95 2.89
C GLU A 192 -14.23 19.47 4.32
N LYS A 193 -13.85 18.68 5.33
CA LYS A 193 -13.93 19.11 6.74
C LYS A 193 -12.97 20.27 7.06
N ALA A 194 -11.76 20.24 6.52
CA ALA A 194 -10.71 21.23 6.84
C ALA A 194 -10.91 22.57 6.12
N VAL A 195 -11.34 22.55 4.86
CA VAL A 195 -11.37 23.72 3.96
C VAL A 195 -12.80 24.18 3.65
N GLY A 196 -13.76 23.29 3.78
CA GLY A 196 -15.14 23.45 3.31
C GLY A 196 -15.30 23.00 1.86
N LYS A 197 -16.33 22.19 1.63
CA LYS A 197 -16.62 21.58 0.31
C LYS A 197 -16.65 22.58 -0.83
N ASP A 198 -17.32 23.74 -0.60
CA ASP A 198 -17.50 24.76 -1.62
C ASP A 198 -16.21 25.53 -1.96
N ASN A 199 -15.20 25.49 -1.09
CA ASN A 199 -13.93 26.16 -1.28
C ASN A 199 -12.81 25.23 -1.78
N LEU A 200 -13.05 23.93 -1.74
CA LEU A 200 -12.05 22.92 -2.08
C LEU A 200 -11.97 22.72 -3.60
N VAL A 201 -10.76 22.57 -4.11
CA VAL A 201 -10.47 22.22 -5.50
C VAL A 201 -9.56 21.00 -5.53
N MET A 202 -9.92 20.04 -6.38
CA MET A 202 -9.18 18.79 -6.59
C MET A 202 -8.52 18.80 -7.98
N MET A 203 -7.25 18.42 -8.04
CA MET A 203 -6.46 18.28 -9.27
C MET A 203 -5.93 16.85 -9.39
N PRO A 204 -6.74 15.86 -9.84
CA PRO A 204 -6.31 14.48 -9.97
C PRO A 204 -5.26 14.34 -11.08
N TRP A 205 -4.13 13.72 -10.78
CA TRP A 205 -2.98 13.65 -11.68
C TRP A 205 -3.23 12.85 -12.95
N HIS A 206 -4.10 11.83 -12.89
CA HIS A 206 -4.44 11.03 -14.07
C HIS A 206 -5.10 11.88 -15.18
N ARG A 207 -5.82 12.96 -14.82
CA ARG A 207 -6.39 13.90 -15.80
C ARG A 207 -5.35 14.75 -16.52
N PHE A 208 -4.11 14.73 -16.02
CA PHE A 208 -2.99 15.53 -16.50
C PHE A 208 -1.82 14.63 -16.92
N GLY A 209 -2.12 13.45 -17.46
CA GLY A 209 -1.14 12.56 -18.06
C GLY A 209 -0.29 11.73 -17.10
N PHE A 210 -0.58 11.76 -15.79
CA PHE A 210 0.13 10.96 -14.80
C PHE A 210 -0.77 9.82 -14.28
N ASP A 211 -1.00 8.80 -15.11
CA ASP A 211 -1.76 7.59 -14.75
C ASP A 211 -0.81 6.41 -14.53
N THR A 212 -0.54 6.09 -13.27
CA THR A 212 0.41 5.07 -12.85
C THR A 212 -0.23 4.08 -11.87
N TYR A 213 0.40 2.91 -11.66
CA TYR A 213 0.13 2.16 -10.44
C TYR A 213 0.56 2.98 -9.22
N SER A 214 -0.30 2.98 -8.22
CA SER A 214 -0.11 3.72 -6.98
C SER A 214 0.05 2.76 -5.79
N MET A 215 -0.77 2.89 -4.75
CA MET A 215 -0.62 2.13 -3.50
C MET A 215 -0.49 0.64 -3.75
N SER A 216 0.66 0.09 -3.38
CA SER A 216 1.05 -1.30 -3.65
C SER A 216 1.88 -1.84 -2.50
N ILE A 217 1.81 -3.15 -2.28
CA ILE A 217 2.70 -3.85 -1.35
C ILE A 217 4.01 -4.12 -2.07
N PHE A 218 5.13 -3.86 -1.41
CA PHE A 218 6.47 -4.16 -1.90
C PHE A 218 7.29 -4.88 -0.82
N ALA A 219 8.30 -5.63 -1.23
CA ALA A 219 9.18 -6.34 -0.33
C ALA A 219 10.65 -6.24 -0.80
N SER A 220 11.59 -6.44 0.13
CA SER A 220 13.01 -6.54 -0.22
C SER A 220 13.31 -7.86 -0.95
N GLU A 221 14.34 -7.87 -1.81
CA GLU A 221 14.86 -9.11 -2.41
C GLU A 221 15.25 -10.14 -1.33
N LYS A 222 15.77 -9.67 -0.19
CA LYS A 222 16.06 -10.53 0.95
C LYS A 222 14.81 -11.25 1.45
N THR A 223 13.72 -10.53 1.70
CA THR A 223 12.43 -11.14 2.12
C THR A 223 11.91 -12.12 1.08
N MET A 224 11.98 -11.77 -0.22
CA MET A 224 11.54 -12.63 -1.31
C MET A 224 12.33 -13.93 -1.41
N ASN A 225 13.65 -13.89 -1.20
CA ASN A 225 14.55 -15.03 -1.36
C ASN A 225 14.64 -15.91 -0.11
N GLU A 226 14.74 -15.30 1.07
CA GLU A 226 14.94 -16.01 2.33
C GLU A 226 13.63 -16.45 3.00
N ARG A 227 12.53 -15.69 2.78
CA ARG A 227 11.24 -15.92 3.42
C ARG A 227 10.06 -15.94 2.42
N PRO A 228 10.17 -16.67 1.27
CA PRO A 228 9.15 -16.61 0.21
C PRO A 228 7.77 -17.11 0.66
N LYS A 229 7.73 -18.08 1.59
CA LYS A 229 6.47 -18.57 2.16
C LYS A 229 5.81 -17.51 3.04
N VAL A 230 6.60 -16.82 3.88
CA VAL A 230 6.08 -15.73 4.73
C VAL A 230 5.48 -14.63 3.89
N LEU A 231 6.13 -14.25 2.79
CA LEU A 231 5.62 -13.23 1.89
C LEU A 231 4.30 -13.64 1.24
N ARG A 232 4.19 -14.88 0.73
CA ARG A 232 2.94 -15.43 0.17
C ARG A 232 1.81 -15.44 1.20
N ASP A 233 2.08 -15.95 2.40
CA ASP A 233 1.12 -16.06 3.49
C ASP A 233 0.63 -14.67 3.96
N PHE A 234 1.55 -13.69 4.03
CA PHE A 234 1.23 -12.30 4.36
C PHE A 234 0.33 -11.66 3.30
N LEU A 235 0.66 -11.82 2.02
CA LEU A 235 -0.16 -11.28 0.91
C LEU A 235 -1.55 -11.90 0.89
N GLU A 236 -1.63 -13.24 1.00
CA GLU A 236 -2.93 -13.93 1.04
C GLU A 236 -3.80 -13.45 2.20
N ALA A 237 -3.26 -13.37 3.42
CA ALA A 237 -3.97 -12.89 4.59
C ALA A 237 -4.41 -11.43 4.44
N SER A 238 -3.55 -10.56 3.90
CA SER A 238 -3.86 -9.15 3.63
C SER A 238 -4.98 -8.99 2.61
N TYR A 239 -4.95 -9.73 1.51
CA TYR A 239 -5.99 -9.66 0.49
C TYR A 239 -7.30 -10.34 0.91
N ARG A 240 -7.28 -11.31 1.82
CA ARG A 240 -8.49 -11.79 2.52
C ARG A 240 -9.11 -10.66 3.34
N GLY A 241 -8.29 -9.89 4.04
CA GLY A 241 -8.74 -8.68 4.75
C GLY A 241 -9.40 -7.66 3.82
N TRP A 242 -8.81 -7.39 2.66
CA TRP A 242 -9.40 -6.51 1.65
C TRP A 242 -10.72 -7.06 1.11
N ARG A 243 -10.81 -8.37 0.84
CA ARG A 243 -12.08 -8.99 0.42
C ARG A 243 -13.18 -8.78 1.46
N ASP A 244 -12.85 -8.91 2.75
CA ASP A 244 -13.83 -8.72 3.82
C ASP A 244 -14.27 -7.25 3.96
N VAL A 245 -13.35 -6.29 3.77
CA VAL A 245 -13.69 -4.86 3.70
C VAL A 245 -14.65 -4.59 2.54
N MET A 246 -14.41 -5.20 1.37
CA MET A 246 -15.28 -5.07 0.20
C MET A 246 -16.66 -5.72 0.44
N GLU A 247 -16.71 -6.87 1.12
CA GLU A 247 -17.95 -7.64 1.35
C GLU A 247 -18.84 -6.95 2.39
N ASN A 248 -18.25 -6.44 3.48
CA ASN A 248 -18.97 -5.78 4.55
C ASN A 248 -18.18 -4.59 5.12
N PRO A 249 -18.20 -3.42 4.44
CA PRO A 249 -17.46 -2.23 4.85
C PRO A 249 -17.78 -1.78 6.28
N ARG A 250 -19.06 -1.87 6.71
CA ARG A 250 -19.47 -1.45 8.05
C ARG A 250 -18.84 -2.32 9.14
N ALA A 251 -18.86 -3.66 8.99
CA ALA A 251 -18.20 -4.54 9.94
C ALA A 251 -16.69 -4.33 9.99
N ALA A 252 -16.07 -4.03 8.85
CA ALA A 252 -14.66 -3.68 8.78
C ALA A 252 -14.34 -2.37 9.52
N LEU A 253 -15.20 -1.36 9.44
CA LEU A 253 -15.05 -0.10 10.18
C LEU A 253 -15.13 -0.30 11.68
N GLU A 254 -16.03 -1.15 12.20
CA GLU A 254 -16.12 -1.47 13.62
C GLU A 254 -14.83 -2.13 14.12
N ILE A 255 -14.28 -3.07 13.35
CA ILE A 255 -13.00 -3.70 13.67
C ILE A 255 -11.89 -2.65 13.66
N PHE A 256 -11.85 -1.78 12.65
CA PHE A 256 -10.83 -0.75 12.53
C PHE A 256 -10.92 0.24 13.70
N LYS A 257 -12.11 0.72 14.06
CA LYS A 257 -12.36 1.59 15.21
C LYS A 257 -11.92 0.97 16.53
N LYS A 258 -12.19 -0.33 16.72
CA LYS A 258 -11.73 -1.07 17.91
C LYS A 258 -10.20 -1.08 18.03
N ARG A 259 -9.48 -1.20 16.90
CA ARG A 259 -8.02 -1.28 16.84
C ARG A 259 -7.33 0.08 16.83
N VAL A 260 -8.00 1.10 16.34
CA VAL A 260 -7.51 2.47 16.21
C VAL A 260 -8.58 3.42 16.79
N PRO A 261 -8.68 3.52 18.13
CA PRO A 261 -9.80 4.21 18.79
C PRO A 261 -9.91 5.71 18.49
N GLU A 262 -8.82 6.35 18.06
CA GLU A 262 -8.75 7.78 17.77
C GLU A 262 -9.40 8.17 16.43
N ILE A 263 -9.74 7.23 15.55
CA ILE A 263 -10.33 7.56 14.24
C ILE A 263 -11.74 8.16 14.37
N ASP A 264 -12.03 9.11 13.49
CA ASP A 264 -13.38 9.67 13.30
C ASP A 264 -14.10 8.88 12.20
N LEU A 265 -15.06 8.04 12.57
CA LEU A 265 -15.80 7.20 11.64
C LEU A 265 -16.52 8.00 10.55
N ALA A 266 -17.00 9.21 10.85
CA ALA A 266 -17.65 10.07 9.87
C ALA A 266 -16.74 10.48 8.71
N LEU A 267 -15.41 10.44 8.92
CA LEU A 267 -14.41 10.71 7.89
C LEU A 267 -13.83 9.43 7.28
N ILE A 268 -13.62 8.41 8.12
CA ILE A 268 -12.97 7.15 7.71
C ILE A 268 -13.89 6.32 6.82
N GLU A 269 -15.21 6.28 7.07
CA GLU A 269 -16.15 5.54 6.24
C GLU A 269 -16.12 6.02 4.77
N PRO A 270 -16.36 7.31 4.46
CA PRO A 270 -16.28 7.77 3.09
C PRO A 270 -14.87 7.69 2.49
N ASN A 271 -13.80 7.88 3.27
CA ASN A 271 -12.43 7.67 2.82
C ASN A 271 -12.21 6.21 2.35
N MET A 272 -12.61 5.23 3.17
CA MET A 272 -12.51 3.82 2.83
C MET A 272 -13.34 3.48 1.57
N MET A 273 -14.55 4.02 1.45
CA MET A 273 -15.41 3.78 0.27
C MET A 273 -14.77 4.31 -1.02
N LEU A 274 -14.16 5.51 -0.99
CA LEU A 274 -13.39 6.03 -2.11
C LEU A 274 -12.19 5.14 -2.46
N GLY A 275 -11.52 4.56 -1.47
CA GLY A 275 -10.46 3.57 -1.68
C GLY A 275 -10.97 2.31 -2.37
N LEU A 276 -12.13 1.79 -1.94
CA LEU A 276 -12.76 0.63 -2.58
C LEU A 276 -13.14 0.91 -4.05
N ASP A 277 -13.53 2.13 -4.41
CA ASP A 277 -13.82 2.50 -5.80
C ASP A 277 -12.57 2.42 -6.70
N LEU A 278 -11.39 2.69 -6.15
CA LEU A 278 -10.12 2.52 -6.87
C LEU A 278 -9.74 1.05 -7.11
N MET A 279 -10.34 0.14 -6.33
CA MET A 279 -10.14 -1.32 -6.43
C MET A 279 -11.21 -2.01 -7.30
N ARG A 280 -12.36 -1.35 -7.57
CA ARG A 280 -13.45 -1.88 -8.41
C ARG A 280 -13.08 -1.78 -9.88
N THR A 281 -12.34 -2.76 -10.38
CA THR A 281 -11.86 -2.79 -11.76
C THR A 281 -12.03 -4.17 -12.37
N ASP A 282 -12.16 -4.23 -13.70
CA ASP A 282 -12.22 -5.48 -14.46
C ASP A 282 -10.95 -6.32 -14.24
N ARG A 283 -9.80 -5.68 -14.05
CA ARG A 283 -8.54 -6.39 -13.79
C ARG A 283 -8.58 -7.19 -12.48
N PHE A 284 -9.07 -6.60 -11.39
CA PHE A 284 -9.23 -7.32 -10.13
C PHE A 284 -10.36 -8.34 -10.20
N ALA A 285 -11.46 -8.02 -10.90
CA ALA A 285 -12.56 -8.96 -11.10
C ALA A 285 -12.14 -10.23 -11.85
N GLN A 286 -11.26 -10.13 -12.83
CA GLN A 286 -10.80 -11.24 -13.67
C GLN A 286 -9.63 -12.01 -13.04
N ASN A 287 -8.67 -11.30 -12.46
CA ASN A 287 -7.39 -11.89 -12.05
C ASN A 287 -7.25 -12.07 -10.53
N GLY A 288 -8.16 -11.48 -9.73
CA GLY A 288 -8.10 -11.45 -8.26
C GLY A 288 -7.54 -10.14 -7.71
N ILE A 289 -7.89 -9.87 -6.43
CA ILE A 289 -7.42 -8.68 -5.71
C ILE A 289 -5.89 -8.74 -5.61
N GLY A 290 -5.25 -7.64 -5.91
CA GLY A 290 -3.79 -7.51 -5.82
C GLY A 290 -3.04 -7.80 -7.11
N TRP A 291 -3.70 -8.37 -8.12
CA TRP A 291 -3.06 -8.66 -9.40
C TRP A 291 -2.59 -7.39 -10.11
N MET A 292 -1.37 -7.44 -10.64
CA MET A 292 -0.78 -6.33 -11.41
C MET A 292 -0.75 -6.66 -12.89
N ASP A 293 -1.45 -5.85 -13.69
CA ASP A 293 -1.36 -5.92 -15.16
C ASP A 293 0.03 -5.48 -15.61
N ARG A 294 0.72 -6.37 -16.36
CA ARG A 294 2.07 -6.13 -16.84
C ARG A 294 2.16 -4.86 -17.70
N SER A 295 1.19 -4.66 -18.59
CA SER A 295 1.25 -3.54 -19.53
C SER A 295 1.09 -2.20 -18.78
N LYS A 296 0.20 -2.13 -17.78
CA LYS A 296 0.04 -0.93 -16.94
C LYS A 296 1.28 -0.69 -16.08
N MET A 297 1.89 -1.74 -15.50
CA MET A 297 3.13 -1.59 -14.74
C MET A 297 4.29 -1.13 -15.62
N CYS A 298 4.45 -1.69 -16.81
CA CYS A 298 5.49 -1.26 -17.74
C CYS A 298 5.29 0.20 -18.19
N ARG A 299 4.05 0.65 -18.42
CA ARG A 299 3.77 2.08 -18.68
C ARG A 299 4.11 2.96 -17.46
N THR A 300 3.85 2.49 -16.22
CA THR A 300 4.25 3.19 -15.00
C THR A 300 5.79 3.37 -14.95
N VAL A 301 6.53 2.29 -15.23
CA VAL A 301 8.00 2.32 -15.27
C VAL A 301 8.52 3.23 -16.37
N GLU A 302 7.94 3.15 -17.56
CA GLU A 302 8.32 3.98 -18.72
C GLU A 302 8.09 5.47 -18.44
N LEU A 303 6.95 5.84 -17.84
CA LEU A 303 6.65 7.21 -17.47
C LEU A 303 7.74 7.77 -16.53
N ILE A 304 8.07 7.03 -15.49
CA ILE A 304 9.11 7.46 -14.54
C ILE A 304 10.49 7.53 -15.21
N ASN A 305 10.88 6.52 -15.99
CA ASN A 305 12.15 6.52 -16.75
C ASN A 305 12.26 7.68 -17.75
N THR A 306 11.14 8.22 -18.22
CA THR A 306 11.10 9.29 -19.22
C THR A 306 11.11 10.67 -18.59
N TYR A 307 10.38 10.82 -17.48
CA TYR A 307 10.11 12.15 -16.93
C TYR A 307 10.83 12.45 -15.62
N MET A 308 11.42 11.44 -14.96
CA MET A 308 12.28 11.68 -13.79
C MET A 308 13.76 11.58 -14.18
N ASP A 309 14.57 12.35 -13.48
CA ASP A 309 16.02 12.21 -13.54
C ASP A 309 16.42 11.03 -12.64
N VAL A 310 16.71 9.89 -13.28
CA VAL A 310 17.12 8.66 -12.61
C VAL A 310 18.52 8.24 -13.08
N PRO A 311 19.36 7.68 -12.20
CA PRO A 311 20.76 7.35 -12.55
C PRO A 311 20.86 6.28 -13.63
N ARG A 312 19.84 5.42 -13.78
CA ARG A 312 19.69 4.44 -14.87
C ARG A 312 18.22 4.19 -15.16
N LYS A 313 17.90 3.82 -16.39
CA LYS A 313 16.58 3.29 -16.72
C LYS A 313 16.45 1.85 -16.21
N VAL A 314 15.27 1.50 -15.72
CA VAL A 314 14.96 0.15 -15.21
C VAL A 314 13.93 -0.53 -16.09
N GLY A 315 14.03 -1.85 -16.23
CA GLY A 315 13.00 -2.66 -16.87
C GLY A 315 11.83 -2.93 -15.93
N CYS A 316 10.63 -3.14 -16.48
CA CYS A 316 9.47 -3.38 -15.61
C CYS A 316 9.61 -4.66 -14.78
N ASP A 317 10.30 -5.70 -15.28
CA ASP A 317 10.56 -6.95 -14.53
C ASP A 317 11.54 -6.78 -13.36
N GLU A 318 12.31 -5.70 -13.34
CA GLU A 318 13.11 -5.33 -12.19
C GLU A 318 12.25 -4.76 -11.05
N VAL A 319 11.11 -4.15 -11.39
CA VAL A 319 10.28 -3.37 -10.46
C VAL A 319 9.19 -4.20 -9.82
N PHE A 320 8.62 -5.20 -10.50
CA PHE A 320 7.47 -5.94 -9.96
C PHE A 320 7.49 -7.43 -10.25
N THR A 321 6.67 -8.18 -9.50
CA THR A 321 6.36 -9.58 -9.76
C THR A 321 5.02 -9.99 -9.16
N ASN A 322 4.26 -10.83 -9.87
CA ASN A 322 3.04 -11.46 -9.36
C ASN A 322 3.30 -12.86 -8.76
N SER A 323 4.55 -13.35 -8.72
CA SER A 323 4.89 -14.74 -8.38
C SER A 323 4.55 -15.14 -6.94
N PHE A 324 4.27 -14.17 -6.07
CA PHE A 324 3.90 -14.42 -4.67
C PHE A 324 2.39 -14.32 -4.41
N LEU A 325 1.59 -13.93 -5.43
CA LEU A 325 0.16 -13.77 -5.27
C LEU A 325 -0.57 -15.11 -5.34
N THR A 326 -1.51 -15.30 -4.41
CA THR A 326 -2.58 -16.28 -4.52
C THR A 326 -3.84 -15.56 -5.01
N LYS A 327 -4.57 -16.14 -5.94
CA LYS A 327 -5.79 -15.52 -6.47
C LYS A 327 -6.86 -15.43 -5.37
N ILE A 328 -7.17 -14.22 -4.93
CA ILE A 328 -8.28 -13.91 -4.03
C ILE A 328 -9.38 -13.24 -4.86
N GLU A 329 -10.46 -13.95 -5.09
CA GLU A 329 -11.62 -13.42 -5.83
C GLU A 329 -12.28 -12.28 -5.03
N PRO A 330 -12.59 -11.14 -5.67
CA PRO A 330 -13.43 -10.12 -5.04
C PRO A 330 -14.84 -10.66 -4.79
N PRO A 331 -15.58 -10.12 -3.82
CA PRO A 331 -16.95 -10.53 -3.56
C PRO A 331 -17.86 -10.25 -4.77
N LYS A 332 -18.94 -11.03 -4.91
CA LYS A 332 -19.88 -10.90 -6.05
C LYS A 332 -20.50 -9.50 -6.18
N SER A 333 -20.67 -8.82 -5.06
CA SER A 333 -21.17 -7.43 -5.00
C SER A 333 -20.23 -6.40 -5.67
N MET A 334 -19.00 -6.81 -5.99
CA MET A 334 -17.96 -5.98 -6.60
C MET A 334 -17.68 -6.34 -8.08
N LYS A 335 -18.40 -7.36 -8.62
CA LYS A 335 -18.25 -7.83 -10.02
C LYS A 335 -19.25 -7.13 -10.96
#